data_77f676056c41689db486647719e5ce9e
#
_entry.id   77f676056c41689db486647719e5ce9e
#
_cell.length_a   1.000
_cell.length_b   1.000
_cell.length_c   1.000
_cell.angle_alpha   90.00
_cell.angle_beta   90.00
_cell.angle_gamma   90.00
#
_symmetry.space_group_name_H-M   'P 1'
#
loop_
_entity.id
_entity.type
_entity.pdbx_description
1 polymer ?
#
loop_
_entity_poly.entity_id
_entity_poly.type
_entity_poly.pdbx_seq_one_letter_code
_entity_poly.pdbx_strand_id
1 'polypeptide(L)'
;MKKFRFLYLVLTLVLAMSLFLTGCSTPAEEPAEEPVVEEPVAEEPAEEPAEEPELAYPERPINAVVGFGAGGPTDVIARGIVPILQEKVGEGIAITNTPGAASATAASNVLNTTPDGYTLFFGSEIMSVWQTMDTMDMHPTRDFIPVKLVAEATPVLAVPPNSPFNSAEELMEYAIANPGELTIGTAGPGTVPHISGLLCEQYLGAEFTFVPFLGGGPAITAVMGGQVDATIEMVQSMVEAHKGGNLKILASFTNEPIPGLDEVVPIGTVYDELSPYIPYGPYFGLFAAKGTPEEITDYLQRKMEESMADPRWDEYCENLYLTQIDYSGQEAIDYLEEWTSKAAWLLYDTGAAAKSPEEFGIERLDK
;
A
#
# COMPACT_ATOMS: atom_id res chain seq x y z
N MET A 1 -44.57 22.70 -8.92
CA MET A 1 -44.74 24.01 -9.60
C MET A 1 -45.21 25.18 -8.70
N LYS A 2 -45.49 25.02 -7.42
CA LYS A 2 -45.92 26.11 -6.51
C LYS A 2 -44.77 26.83 -5.76
N LYS A 3 -43.57 26.26 -5.69
CA LYS A 3 -42.41 26.86 -5.01
C LYS A 3 -41.60 27.85 -5.83
N PHE A 4 -41.69 27.83 -7.14
CA PHE A 4 -41.00 28.79 -8.02
C PHE A 4 -41.74 30.14 -8.21
N ARG A 5 -43.03 30.19 -7.94
CA ARG A 5 -43.80 31.42 -8.08
C ARG A 5 -43.62 32.40 -6.91
N PHE A 6 -43.20 31.91 -5.74
CA PHE A 6 -42.96 32.74 -4.58
C PHE A 6 -41.63 33.48 -4.61
N LEU A 7 -40.64 32.89 -5.27
CA LEU A 7 -39.30 33.51 -5.42
C LEU A 7 -39.28 34.68 -6.40
N TYR A 8 -40.11 34.62 -7.45
CA TYR A 8 -40.25 35.74 -8.43
C TYR A 8 -41.01 36.95 -7.86
N LEU A 9 -41.89 36.73 -6.91
CA LEU A 9 -42.68 37.83 -6.32
C LEU A 9 -41.89 38.65 -5.30
N VAL A 10 -40.89 38.07 -4.67
CA VAL A 10 -39.98 38.74 -3.73
C VAL A 10 -38.90 39.54 -4.44
N LEU A 11 -38.44 39.05 -5.64
CA LEU A 11 -37.42 39.74 -6.42
C LEU A 11 -37.93 40.97 -7.15
N THR A 12 -39.23 41.01 -7.50
CA THR A 12 -39.86 42.17 -8.16
C THR A 12 -40.23 43.29 -7.16
N LEU A 13 -40.38 42.99 -5.88
CA LEU A 13 -40.70 44.00 -4.86
C LEU A 13 -39.47 44.80 -4.40
N VAL A 14 -38.28 44.23 -4.48
CA VAL A 14 -37.01 44.90 -4.12
C VAL A 14 -36.51 45.84 -5.21
N LEU A 15 -36.87 45.62 -6.50
CA LEU A 15 -36.45 46.46 -7.60
C LEU A 15 -37.34 47.72 -7.83
N ALA A 16 -38.50 47.77 -7.17
CA ALA A 16 -39.48 48.90 -7.29
C ALA A 16 -39.29 50.03 -6.27
N MET A 17 -38.32 49.89 -5.30
CA MET A 17 -38.17 50.83 -4.19
C MET A 17 -36.92 51.73 -4.28
N SER A 18 -36.22 51.73 -5.41
CA SER A 18 -34.99 52.51 -5.64
C SER A 18 -35.10 53.67 -6.66
N LEU A 19 -36.32 54.08 -6.99
CA LEU A 19 -36.57 55.16 -8.00
C LEU A 19 -37.54 56.19 -7.49
N PHE A 20 -37.19 56.92 -6.41
CA PHE A 20 -37.81 58.21 -6.08
C PHE A 20 -36.95 58.91 -5.01
N LEU A 21 -36.08 59.82 -5.44
CA LEU A 21 -35.64 60.99 -4.72
C LEU A 21 -34.55 61.73 -5.57
N THR A 22 -35.06 62.44 -6.58
CA THR A 22 -34.32 63.60 -7.14
C THR A 22 -35.22 64.81 -6.90
N GLY A 23 -34.78 65.68 -6.06
CA GLY A 23 -35.40 67.00 -5.83
C GLY A 23 -34.31 68.05 -5.65
N CYS A 24 -34.26 68.99 -6.57
CA CYS A 24 -33.40 70.17 -6.63
C CYS A 24 -33.55 71.11 -5.43
N SER A 25 -32.46 71.78 -5.05
CA SER A 25 -32.49 73.27 -4.90
C SER A 25 -31.10 73.81 -4.52
N THR A 26 -30.77 74.85 -5.14
CA THR A 26 -29.84 75.94 -5.29
C THR A 26 -29.03 76.43 -4.07
N PRO A 27 -27.90 77.14 -4.31
CA PRO A 27 -26.73 77.25 -3.39
C PRO A 27 -26.82 78.47 -2.43
N ALA A 28 -26.17 78.35 -1.30
CA ALA A 28 -25.81 79.49 -0.47
C ALA A 28 -24.50 79.25 0.29
N GLU A 29 -23.59 80.15 0.05
CA GLU A 29 -22.45 80.66 0.85
C GLU A 29 -21.68 79.74 1.82
N GLU A 30 -20.40 79.66 1.57
CA GLU A 30 -19.32 79.26 2.46
C GLU A 30 -19.25 80.10 3.75
N PRO A 31 -18.92 79.50 4.85
CA PRO A 31 -17.92 80.08 5.76
C PRO A 31 -16.74 79.12 6.09
N ALA A 32 -15.62 79.74 6.21
CA ALA A 32 -14.29 79.39 6.57
C ALA A 32 -14.04 78.07 7.29
N GLU A 33 -13.04 77.34 6.85
CA GLU A 33 -12.44 76.14 7.45
C GLU A 33 -11.69 76.51 8.74
N GLU A 34 -12.05 75.81 9.85
CA GLU A 34 -11.13 75.66 10.99
C GLU A 34 -10.37 74.31 10.79
N PRO A 35 -9.10 74.24 11.17
CA PRO A 35 -8.26 73.04 10.97
C PRO A 35 -8.72 71.91 11.91
N VAL A 36 -9.17 70.78 11.33
CA VAL A 36 -9.42 69.53 12.03
C VAL A 36 -8.06 68.95 12.42
N VAL A 37 -7.80 68.88 13.72
CA VAL A 37 -6.68 68.12 14.30
C VAL A 37 -7.07 66.65 14.19
N GLU A 38 -6.40 65.90 13.32
CA GLU A 38 -6.45 64.45 13.29
C GLU A 38 -5.87 63.90 14.58
N GLU A 39 -6.67 63.25 15.42
CA GLU A 39 -6.15 62.41 16.49
C GLU A 39 -5.53 61.16 15.86
N PRO A 40 -4.33 60.71 16.34
CA PRO A 40 -3.71 59.53 15.85
C PRO A 40 -4.58 58.30 16.15
N VAL A 41 -5.04 57.61 15.10
CA VAL A 41 -5.65 56.30 15.20
C VAL A 41 -4.60 55.36 15.82
N ALA A 42 -4.90 54.89 17.03
CA ALA A 42 -4.11 53.81 17.64
C ALA A 42 -4.19 52.60 16.76
N GLU A 43 -3.06 52.19 16.18
CA GLU A 43 -2.91 50.87 15.55
C GLU A 43 -3.16 49.82 16.63
N GLU A 44 -4.23 49.03 16.47
CA GLU A 44 -4.39 47.80 17.24
C GLU A 44 -3.16 46.94 17.03
N PRO A 45 -2.56 46.37 18.09
CA PRO A 45 -1.44 45.45 17.93
C PRO A 45 -1.91 44.29 17.03
N ALA A 46 -1.22 44.03 15.94
CA ALA A 46 -1.43 42.81 15.15
C ALA A 46 -1.31 41.63 16.12
N GLU A 47 -2.39 40.84 16.24
CA GLU A 47 -2.35 39.57 16.95
C GLU A 47 -1.26 38.73 16.27
N GLU A 48 -0.19 38.46 17.02
CA GLU A 48 0.79 37.44 16.59
C GLU A 48 0.01 36.15 16.33
N PRO A 49 0.30 35.43 15.22
CA PRO A 49 -0.33 34.15 14.97
C PRO A 49 -0.09 33.26 16.20
N ALA A 50 -1.17 32.78 16.81
CA ALA A 50 -1.07 31.82 17.89
C ALA A 50 -0.20 30.66 17.40
N GLU A 51 0.92 30.40 18.06
CA GLU A 51 1.71 29.19 17.80
C GLU A 51 0.77 28.00 17.99
N GLU A 52 0.56 27.23 16.91
CA GLU A 52 -0.16 25.97 17.01
C GLU A 52 0.55 25.11 18.07
N PRO A 53 -0.18 24.47 18.99
CA PRO A 53 0.44 23.66 20.02
C PRO A 53 1.33 22.59 19.34
N GLU A 54 2.60 22.61 19.69
CA GLU A 54 3.59 21.65 19.17
C GLU A 54 3.10 20.24 19.50
N LEU A 55 2.95 19.37 18.49
CA LEU A 55 2.45 18.01 18.65
C LEU A 55 3.38 17.22 19.57
N ALA A 56 2.90 16.88 20.77
CA ALA A 56 3.64 16.08 21.75
C ALA A 56 3.62 14.58 21.36
N TYR A 57 4.12 14.26 20.15
CA TYR A 57 4.19 12.91 19.61
C TYR A 57 5.42 12.77 18.71
N PRO A 58 6.18 11.63 18.83
CA PRO A 58 6.08 10.61 19.88
C PRO A 58 6.88 10.97 21.14
N GLU A 59 6.36 10.60 22.33
CA GLU A 59 7.05 10.75 23.63
C GLU A 59 7.63 9.43 24.15
N ARG A 60 7.42 8.33 23.43
CA ARG A 60 7.85 6.96 23.77
C ARG A 60 8.07 6.13 22.51
N PRO A 61 8.77 4.99 22.59
CA PRO A 61 9.00 4.14 21.44
C PRO A 61 7.72 3.65 20.76
N ILE A 62 7.78 3.57 19.43
CA ILE A 62 6.73 3.06 18.55
C ILE A 62 7.01 1.57 18.26
N ASN A 63 5.97 0.76 18.07
CA ASN A 63 6.07 -0.61 17.63
C ASN A 63 5.51 -0.75 16.20
N ALA A 64 6.36 -1.12 15.24
CA ALA A 64 5.97 -1.47 13.88
C ALA A 64 5.80 -3.00 13.82
N VAL A 65 4.55 -3.46 13.69
CA VAL A 65 4.21 -4.89 13.69
C VAL A 65 4.19 -5.41 12.26
N VAL A 66 4.99 -6.43 11.98
CA VAL A 66 5.05 -7.16 10.70
C VAL A 66 4.29 -8.47 10.85
N GLY A 67 3.33 -8.75 9.96
CA GLY A 67 2.45 -9.90 10.07
C GLY A 67 3.01 -11.23 9.53
N PHE A 68 4.27 -11.25 9.12
CA PHE A 68 4.95 -12.41 8.55
C PHE A 68 6.25 -12.74 9.29
N GLY A 69 6.79 -13.94 9.02
CA GLY A 69 8.07 -14.39 9.59
C GLY A 69 9.24 -13.52 9.14
N ALA A 70 10.26 -13.45 9.99
CA ALA A 70 11.50 -12.72 9.70
C ALA A 70 12.19 -13.24 8.44
N GLY A 71 12.81 -12.33 7.68
CA GLY A 71 13.50 -12.62 6.42
C GLY A 71 12.57 -12.77 5.21
N GLY A 72 11.26 -12.66 5.38
CA GLY A 72 10.32 -12.56 4.27
C GLY A 72 10.23 -11.15 3.71
N PRO A 73 9.53 -10.98 2.56
CA PRO A 73 9.48 -9.70 1.84
C PRO A 73 9.10 -8.50 2.70
N THR A 74 8.01 -8.62 3.46
CA THR A 74 7.50 -7.54 4.32
C THR A 74 8.50 -7.16 5.41
N ASP A 75 9.16 -8.16 6.03
CA ASP A 75 10.19 -7.92 7.06
C ASP A 75 11.43 -7.25 6.48
N VAL A 76 11.87 -7.69 5.31
CA VAL A 76 13.02 -7.10 4.60
C VAL A 76 12.76 -5.63 4.31
N ILE A 77 11.62 -5.28 3.73
CA ILE A 77 11.29 -3.90 3.39
C ILE A 77 11.13 -3.03 4.65
N ALA A 78 10.44 -3.55 5.68
CA ALA A 78 10.32 -2.84 6.95
C ALA A 78 11.69 -2.51 7.56
N ARG A 79 12.64 -3.47 7.52
CA ARG A 79 14.01 -3.27 8.03
C ARG A 79 14.87 -2.32 7.19
N GLY A 80 14.47 -2.03 5.96
CA GLY A 80 15.09 -1.00 5.13
C GLY A 80 14.65 0.41 5.52
N ILE A 81 13.33 0.63 5.60
CA ILE A 81 12.79 1.98 5.78
C ILE A 81 12.63 2.40 7.25
N VAL A 82 12.22 1.50 8.15
CA VAL A 82 11.91 1.84 9.55
C VAL A 82 13.11 2.41 10.32
N PRO A 83 14.36 1.95 10.14
CA PRO A 83 15.51 2.58 10.78
C PRO A 83 15.72 4.05 10.34
N ILE A 84 15.44 4.36 9.08
CA ILE A 84 15.51 5.74 8.57
C ILE A 84 14.38 6.56 9.19
N LEU A 85 13.16 6.01 9.23
CA LEU A 85 12.01 6.65 9.89
C LEU A 85 12.31 6.92 11.37
N GLN A 86 12.92 6.00 12.09
CA GLN A 86 13.32 6.18 13.48
C GLN A 86 14.22 7.41 13.68
N GLU A 87 15.18 7.64 12.78
CA GLU A 87 16.04 8.81 12.82
C GLU A 87 15.26 10.11 12.55
N LYS A 88 14.28 10.10 11.63
CA LYS A 88 13.46 11.26 11.31
C LYS A 88 12.45 11.60 12.40
N VAL A 89 11.97 10.58 13.10
CA VAL A 89 11.02 10.71 14.22
C VAL A 89 11.74 11.13 15.51
N GLY A 90 12.98 10.69 15.71
CA GLY A 90 13.78 10.99 16.90
C GLY A 90 13.49 10.10 18.11
N GLU A 91 12.61 9.10 17.97
CA GLU A 91 12.28 8.10 18.99
C GLU A 91 12.47 6.68 18.45
N GLY A 92 12.66 5.71 19.36
CA GLY A 92 12.87 4.32 18.99
C GLY A 92 11.67 3.70 18.28
N ILE A 93 11.91 2.95 17.18
CA ILE A 93 10.87 2.16 16.52
C ILE A 93 11.29 0.68 16.50
N ALA A 94 10.56 -0.13 17.26
CA ALA A 94 10.81 -1.57 17.30
C ALA A 94 10.04 -2.27 16.17
N ILE A 95 10.71 -3.16 15.42
CA ILE A 95 10.06 -4.05 14.46
C ILE A 95 9.77 -5.39 15.13
N THR A 96 8.49 -5.79 15.16
CA THR A 96 8.06 -7.04 15.80
C THR A 96 7.36 -7.94 14.78
N ASN A 97 7.88 -9.15 14.56
CA ASN A 97 7.23 -10.14 13.71
C ASN A 97 6.16 -10.93 14.49
N THR A 98 4.92 -10.90 14.00
CA THR A 98 3.77 -11.62 14.58
C THR A 98 3.06 -12.43 13.48
N PRO A 99 3.65 -13.55 13.04
CA PRO A 99 3.08 -14.34 11.95
C PRO A 99 1.80 -15.07 12.37
N GLY A 100 0.92 -15.34 11.41
CA GLY A 100 -0.28 -16.14 11.62
C GLY A 100 -1.47 -15.65 10.78
N ALA A 101 -2.30 -16.60 10.32
CA ALA A 101 -3.50 -16.37 9.54
C ALA A 101 -3.27 -15.38 8.37
N ALA A 102 -2.26 -15.64 7.55
CA ALA A 102 -1.86 -14.73 6.46
C ALA A 102 -1.80 -13.27 6.91
N SER A 103 -1.01 -12.99 7.97
CA SER A 103 -0.82 -11.66 8.58
C SER A 103 -2.02 -11.11 9.39
N ALA A 104 -3.21 -11.70 9.29
CA ALA A 104 -4.42 -11.20 9.98
C ALA A 104 -4.28 -11.20 11.52
N THR A 105 -3.46 -12.10 12.09
CA THR A 105 -3.17 -12.11 13.54
C THR A 105 -2.49 -10.82 13.98
N ALA A 106 -1.48 -10.35 13.25
CA ALA A 106 -0.78 -9.10 13.53
C ALA A 106 -1.70 -7.88 13.37
N ALA A 107 -2.46 -7.84 12.27
CA ALA A 107 -3.42 -6.79 11.99
C ALA A 107 -4.47 -6.69 13.10
N SER A 108 -5.05 -7.81 13.52
CA SER A 108 -6.00 -7.88 14.63
C SER A 108 -5.39 -7.38 15.96
N ASN A 109 -4.12 -7.74 16.24
CA ASN A 109 -3.44 -7.24 17.43
C ASN A 109 -3.29 -5.72 17.39
N VAL A 110 -2.91 -5.14 16.24
CA VAL A 110 -2.79 -3.68 16.08
C VAL A 110 -4.15 -3.00 16.29
N LEU A 111 -5.22 -3.50 15.68
CA LEU A 111 -6.58 -2.95 15.83
C LEU A 111 -7.13 -3.05 17.26
N ASN A 112 -6.64 -3.99 18.06
CA ASN A 112 -7.02 -4.14 19.46
C ASN A 112 -6.21 -3.24 20.42
N THR A 113 -5.23 -2.48 19.94
CA THR A 113 -4.53 -1.47 20.74
C THR A 113 -5.26 -0.14 20.70
N THR A 114 -4.89 0.78 21.60
CA THR A 114 -5.37 2.18 21.51
C THR A 114 -4.87 2.79 20.19
N PRO A 115 -5.73 3.42 19.39
CA PRO A 115 -5.33 4.06 18.13
C PRO A 115 -4.64 5.41 18.38
N ASP A 116 -3.47 5.37 18.99
CA ASP A 116 -2.68 6.54 19.43
C ASP A 116 -1.35 6.68 18.64
N GLY A 117 -1.19 5.92 17.56
CA GLY A 117 -0.01 5.96 16.69
C GLY A 117 1.22 5.20 17.22
N TYR A 118 1.18 4.63 18.42
CA TYR A 118 2.33 3.92 19.00
C TYR A 118 2.40 2.44 18.62
N THR A 119 1.34 1.89 18.03
CA THR A 119 1.35 0.55 17.45
C THR A 119 0.87 0.67 16.01
N LEU A 120 1.79 0.46 15.08
CA LEU A 120 1.55 0.60 13.65
C LEU A 120 1.67 -0.78 12.97
N PHE A 121 0.96 -0.98 11.90
CA PHE A 121 1.05 -2.17 11.09
C PHE A 121 1.91 -1.91 9.85
N PHE A 122 2.99 -2.66 9.69
CA PHE A 122 3.71 -2.68 8.43
C PHE A 122 3.12 -3.81 7.60
N GLY A 123 2.23 -3.46 6.70
CA GLY A 123 1.37 -4.37 5.95
C GLY A 123 1.80 -4.57 4.51
N SER A 124 1.15 -5.52 3.86
CA SER A 124 1.30 -5.83 2.44
C SER A 124 -0.05 -6.17 1.80
N GLU A 125 -0.04 -6.52 0.55
CA GLU A 125 -1.16 -6.83 -0.32
C GLU A 125 -2.19 -7.82 0.24
N ILE A 126 -1.77 -8.71 1.12
CA ILE A 126 -2.64 -9.73 1.70
C ILE A 126 -3.87 -9.15 2.42
N MET A 127 -3.76 -7.90 2.90
CA MET A 127 -4.86 -7.16 3.51
C MET A 127 -6.07 -7.03 2.58
N SER A 128 -5.81 -6.98 1.29
CA SER A 128 -6.81 -6.76 0.25
C SER A 128 -7.65 -8.01 -0.07
N VAL A 129 -7.23 -9.19 0.40
CA VAL A 129 -7.91 -10.46 0.07
C VAL A 129 -8.41 -11.24 1.28
N TRP A 130 -8.23 -10.75 2.51
CA TRP A 130 -8.67 -11.44 3.72
C TRP A 130 -10.15 -11.81 3.70
N GLN A 131 -11.01 -10.92 3.23
CA GLN A 131 -12.45 -11.14 3.16
C GLN A 131 -12.81 -12.25 2.16
N THR A 132 -12.29 -12.17 0.94
CA THR A 132 -12.56 -13.16 -0.12
C THR A 132 -11.93 -14.51 0.17
N MET A 133 -10.84 -14.56 0.92
CA MET A 133 -10.20 -15.79 1.40
C MET A 133 -10.84 -16.34 2.68
N ASP A 134 -11.88 -15.69 3.21
CA ASP A 134 -12.52 -16.04 4.50
C ASP A 134 -11.55 -16.15 5.68
N THR A 135 -10.46 -15.37 5.60
CA THR A 135 -9.43 -15.36 6.65
C THR A 135 -9.86 -14.47 7.81
N MET A 136 -10.33 -13.27 7.51
CA MET A 136 -10.79 -12.28 8.49
C MET A 136 -11.67 -11.24 7.80
N ASP A 137 -12.70 -10.74 8.51
CA ASP A 137 -13.49 -9.60 8.03
C ASP A 137 -12.80 -8.27 8.38
N MET A 138 -11.69 -8.01 7.71
CA MET A 138 -10.94 -6.75 7.75
C MET A 138 -10.66 -6.25 6.33
N HIS A 139 -10.56 -4.93 6.17
CA HIS A 139 -10.28 -4.28 4.90
C HIS A 139 -9.23 -3.18 5.06
N PRO A 140 -8.26 -3.03 4.12
CA PRO A 140 -7.15 -2.10 4.27
C PRO A 140 -7.55 -0.63 4.44
N THR A 141 -8.65 -0.20 3.83
CA THR A 141 -9.10 1.20 3.86
C THR A 141 -10.23 1.45 4.85
N ARG A 142 -11.01 0.39 5.21
CA ARG A 142 -12.08 0.49 6.21
C ARG A 142 -11.53 0.52 7.65
N ASP A 143 -10.60 -0.38 7.95
CA ASP A 143 -10.14 -0.65 9.30
C ASP A 143 -8.78 0.00 9.60
N PHE A 144 -8.06 0.41 8.57
CA PHE A 144 -6.76 1.08 8.68
C PHE A 144 -6.75 2.42 7.97
N ILE A 145 -5.74 3.22 8.31
CA ILE A 145 -5.36 4.45 7.61
C ILE A 145 -4.02 4.16 6.95
N PRO A 146 -3.91 4.15 5.61
CA PRO A 146 -2.62 4.04 4.95
C PRO A 146 -1.80 5.30 5.21
N VAL A 147 -0.77 5.18 6.06
CA VAL A 147 0.15 6.28 6.33
C VAL A 147 1.02 6.53 5.10
N LYS A 148 1.61 5.47 4.56
CA LYS A 148 2.43 5.54 3.35
C LYS A 148 2.63 4.16 2.73
N LEU A 149 2.37 4.02 1.44
CA LEU A 149 2.84 2.90 0.64
C LEU A 149 4.21 3.26 0.09
N VAL A 150 5.19 2.37 0.24
CA VAL A 150 6.61 2.72 0.02
C VAL A 150 7.27 1.95 -1.11
N ALA A 151 6.80 0.75 -1.40
CA ALA A 151 7.40 -0.09 -2.43
C ALA A 151 6.43 -1.14 -2.96
N GLU A 152 6.71 -1.58 -4.18
CA GLU A 152 6.24 -2.82 -4.77
C GLU A 152 7.41 -3.78 -4.97
N ALA A 153 7.12 -5.07 -5.01
CA ALA A 153 8.11 -6.09 -5.25
C ALA A 153 7.72 -7.00 -6.41
N THR A 154 8.73 -7.62 -7.02
CA THR A 154 8.56 -8.53 -8.15
C THR A 154 8.59 -9.98 -7.67
N PRO A 155 7.55 -10.78 -7.94
CA PRO A 155 7.58 -12.22 -7.70
C PRO A 155 8.55 -12.90 -8.66
N VAL A 156 9.28 -13.89 -8.15
CA VAL A 156 10.19 -14.73 -8.93
C VAL A 156 10.01 -16.20 -8.56
N LEU A 157 10.15 -17.07 -9.54
CA LEU A 157 10.15 -18.52 -9.39
C LEU A 157 11.58 -19.00 -9.13
N ALA A 158 11.79 -19.72 -8.05
CA ALA A 158 13.11 -20.23 -7.68
C ALA A 158 13.08 -21.71 -7.29
N VAL A 159 14.21 -22.36 -7.47
CA VAL A 159 14.43 -23.78 -7.16
C VAL A 159 15.70 -23.97 -6.33
N PRO A 160 15.90 -25.14 -5.67
CA PRO A 160 17.16 -25.47 -5.00
C PRO A 160 18.36 -25.39 -5.97
N PRO A 161 19.57 -25.16 -5.48
CA PRO A 161 20.76 -25.02 -6.34
C PRO A 161 21.06 -26.27 -7.16
N ASN A 162 20.70 -27.45 -6.64
CA ASN A 162 20.89 -28.76 -7.28
C ASN A 162 19.62 -29.28 -7.96
N SER A 163 18.62 -28.45 -8.16
CA SER A 163 17.40 -28.80 -8.91
C SER A 163 17.73 -29.29 -10.32
N PRO A 164 17.02 -30.28 -10.86
CA PRO A 164 17.18 -30.69 -12.26
C PRO A 164 16.72 -29.61 -13.23
N PHE A 165 15.86 -28.69 -12.81
CA PHE A 165 15.31 -27.61 -13.65
C PHE A 165 16.29 -26.45 -13.78
N ASN A 166 16.49 -25.98 -15.02
CA ASN A 166 17.37 -24.85 -15.33
C ASN A 166 16.64 -23.69 -16.00
N SER A 167 15.36 -23.87 -16.33
CA SER A 167 14.49 -22.82 -16.83
C SER A 167 13.05 -22.99 -16.30
N ALA A 168 12.22 -21.96 -16.44
CA ALA A 168 10.81 -22.03 -16.10
C ALA A 168 10.07 -22.99 -17.01
N GLU A 169 10.46 -23.07 -18.29
CA GLU A 169 9.88 -24.00 -19.27
C GLU A 169 10.07 -25.46 -18.83
N GLU A 170 11.29 -25.86 -18.45
CA GLU A 170 11.56 -27.22 -17.98
C GLU A 170 10.68 -27.58 -16.76
N LEU A 171 10.51 -26.63 -15.82
CA LEU A 171 9.69 -26.82 -14.63
C LEU A 171 8.20 -26.92 -14.99
N MET A 172 7.68 -26.04 -15.86
CA MET A 172 6.30 -26.04 -16.29
C MET A 172 5.96 -27.29 -17.11
N GLU A 173 6.82 -27.68 -18.04
CA GLU A 173 6.66 -28.93 -18.81
C GLU A 173 6.59 -30.14 -17.89
N TYR A 174 7.42 -30.19 -16.85
CA TYR A 174 7.35 -31.26 -15.86
C TYR A 174 6.04 -31.25 -15.08
N ALA A 175 5.59 -30.07 -14.60
CA ALA A 175 4.35 -29.92 -13.83
C ALA A 175 3.11 -30.30 -14.65
N ILE A 176 3.09 -29.99 -15.95
CA ILE A 176 2.02 -30.39 -16.89
C ILE A 176 2.02 -31.92 -17.12
N ALA A 177 3.20 -32.52 -17.25
CA ALA A 177 3.34 -33.95 -17.49
C ALA A 177 3.09 -34.81 -16.23
N ASN A 178 3.27 -34.25 -15.04
CA ASN A 178 3.20 -34.94 -13.75
C ASN A 178 2.32 -34.12 -12.77
N PRO A 179 0.99 -34.07 -12.98
CA PRO A 179 0.08 -33.24 -12.22
C PRO A 179 0.18 -33.49 -10.71
N GLY A 180 0.37 -32.40 -9.94
CA GLY A 180 0.43 -32.40 -8.47
C GLY A 180 1.68 -33.03 -7.84
N GLU A 181 2.65 -33.53 -8.64
CA GLU A 181 3.89 -34.11 -8.10
C GLU A 181 4.87 -33.01 -7.63
N LEU A 182 4.83 -31.81 -8.25
CA LEU A 182 5.76 -30.73 -7.98
C LEU A 182 5.26 -29.88 -6.81
N THR A 183 6.08 -29.77 -5.75
CA THR A 183 5.75 -28.99 -4.56
C THR A 183 6.25 -27.54 -4.67
N ILE A 184 5.36 -26.56 -4.40
CA ILE A 184 5.71 -25.14 -4.36
C ILE A 184 5.48 -24.57 -2.98
N GLY A 185 6.56 -24.08 -2.34
CA GLY A 185 6.49 -23.34 -1.08
C GLY A 185 5.95 -21.94 -1.31
N THR A 186 4.98 -21.50 -0.49
CA THR A 186 4.41 -20.15 -0.55
C THR A 186 4.25 -19.54 0.84
N ALA A 187 4.10 -18.22 0.92
CA ALA A 187 3.83 -17.51 2.18
C ALA A 187 2.42 -17.74 2.75
N GLY A 188 1.62 -18.58 2.10
CA GLY A 188 0.26 -18.94 2.48
C GLY A 188 -0.79 -18.63 1.42
N PRO A 189 -2.02 -19.13 1.60
CA PRO A 189 -3.11 -18.92 0.65
C PRO A 189 -3.46 -17.44 0.46
N GLY A 190 -3.74 -17.02 -0.78
CA GLY A 190 -4.12 -15.66 -1.13
C GLY A 190 -2.96 -14.67 -1.26
N THR A 191 -1.74 -15.05 -0.87
CA THR A 191 -0.55 -14.21 -1.11
C THR A 191 -0.17 -14.17 -2.59
N VAL A 192 0.53 -13.14 -3.03
CA VAL A 192 1.00 -13.05 -4.43
C VAL A 192 1.80 -14.28 -4.87
N PRO A 193 2.67 -14.89 -4.06
CA PRO A 193 3.28 -16.18 -4.40
C PRO A 193 2.28 -17.27 -4.77
N HIS A 194 1.22 -17.41 -3.98
CA HIS A 194 0.18 -18.40 -4.26
C HIS A 194 -0.60 -18.06 -5.54
N ILE A 195 -0.98 -16.79 -5.70
CA ILE A 195 -1.70 -16.30 -6.89
C ILE A 195 -0.86 -16.51 -8.16
N SER A 196 0.44 -16.23 -8.10
CA SER A 196 1.35 -16.45 -9.25
C SER A 196 1.40 -17.92 -9.67
N GLY A 197 1.39 -18.84 -8.70
CA GLY A 197 1.27 -20.28 -8.99
C GLY A 197 -0.08 -20.63 -9.61
N LEU A 198 -1.19 -20.11 -9.09
CA LEU A 198 -2.53 -20.32 -9.64
C LEU A 198 -2.67 -19.77 -11.07
N LEU A 199 -2.01 -18.67 -11.41
CA LEU A 199 -1.96 -18.18 -12.80
C LEU A 199 -1.31 -19.21 -13.73
N CYS A 200 -0.22 -19.86 -13.29
CA CYS A 200 0.40 -20.95 -14.07
C CYS A 200 -0.53 -22.17 -14.20
N GLU A 201 -1.25 -22.53 -13.14
CA GLU A 201 -2.24 -23.62 -13.24
C GLU A 201 -3.37 -23.28 -14.21
N GLN A 202 -3.96 -22.10 -14.07
CA GLN A 202 -5.11 -21.66 -14.85
C GLN A 202 -4.82 -21.49 -16.34
N TYR A 203 -3.67 -20.91 -16.68
CA TYR A 203 -3.39 -20.48 -18.05
C TYR A 203 -2.38 -21.36 -18.78
N LEU A 204 -1.53 -22.09 -18.05
CA LEU A 204 -0.54 -23.00 -18.66
C LEU A 204 -0.92 -24.46 -18.50
N GLY A 205 -1.89 -24.79 -17.65
CA GLY A 205 -2.32 -26.17 -17.38
C GLY A 205 -1.34 -26.96 -16.52
N ALA A 206 -0.45 -26.27 -15.79
CA ALA A 206 0.34 -26.89 -14.74
C ALA A 206 -0.54 -27.29 -13.56
N GLU A 207 -0.14 -28.28 -12.77
CA GLU A 207 -0.79 -28.59 -11.48
C GLU A 207 0.31 -28.75 -10.42
N PHE A 208 0.17 -27.98 -9.31
CA PHE A 208 1.15 -27.96 -8.23
C PHE A 208 0.56 -28.46 -6.91
N THR A 209 1.41 -28.94 -6.03
CA THR A 209 1.08 -29.12 -4.61
C THR A 209 1.63 -27.92 -3.83
N PHE A 210 0.77 -26.98 -3.44
CA PHE A 210 1.17 -25.82 -2.65
C PHE A 210 1.42 -26.20 -1.19
N VAL A 211 2.60 -25.82 -0.66
CA VAL A 211 2.99 -26.02 0.74
C VAL A 211 3.03 -24.65 1.42
N PRO A 212 2.03 -24.34 2.28
CA PRO A 212 1.97 -23.05 2.94
C PRO A 212 2.94 -22.96 4.12
N PHE A 213 3.67 -21.85 4.19
CA PHE A 213 4.54 -21.50 5.32
C PHE A 213 4.00 -20.25 6.04
N LEU A 214 4.57 -19.94 7.22
CA LEU A 214 4.20 -18.72 7.99
C LEU A 214 4.91 -17.46 7.45
N GLY A 215 4.99 -17.33 6.13
CA GLY A 215 5.61 -16.23 5.39
C GLY A 215 6.75 -16.66 4.50
N GLY A 216 7.24 -15.76 3.65
CA GLY A 216 8.25 -16.03 2.63
C GLY A 216 9.59 -16.49 3.17
N GLY A 217 10.08 -15.95 4.29
CA GLY A 217 11.35 -16.36 4.88
C GLY A 217 11.45 -17.87 5.15
N PRO A 218 10.47 -18.48 5.86
CA PRO A 218 10.39 -19.93 6.01
C PRO A 218 10.28 -20.70 4.69
N ALA A 219 9.51 -20.20 3.70
CA ALA A 219 9.37 -20.82 2.37
C ALA A 219 10.71 -20.83 1.60
N ILE A 220 11.45 -19.70 1.63
CA ILE A 220 12.79 -19.58 1.04
C ILE A 220 13.76 -20.56 1.72
N THR A 221 13.71 -20.67 3.04
CA THR A 221 14.55 -21.63 3.79
C THR A 221 14.24 -23.06 3.38
N ALA A 222 12.96 -23.39 3.19
CA ALA A 222 12.51 -24.72 2.78
C ALA A 222 13.01 -25.09 1.38
N VAL A 223 12.94 -24.19 0.41
CA VAL A 223 13.47 -24.46 -0.96
C VAL A 223 14.99 -24.58 -0.97
N MET A 224 15.70 -23.72 -0.24
CA MET A 224 17.16 -23.85 -0.10
C MET A 224 17.58 -25.19 0.51
N GLY A 225 16.79 -25.71 1.42
CA GLY A 225 16.97 -27.01 2.06
C GLY A 225 16.46 -28.22 1.27
N GLY A 226 15.83 -28.00 0.10
CA GLY A 226 15.24 -29.07 -0.71
C GLY A 226 14.04 -29.75 -0.07
N GLN A 227 13.32 -29.06 0.83
CA GLN A 227 12.08 -29.54 1.45
C GLN A 227 10.87 -29.36 0.56
N VAL A 228 10.96 -28.47 -0.41
CA VAL A 228 10.03 -28.25 -1.52
C VAL A 228 10.83 -28.14 -2.81
N ASP A 229 10.20 -28.47 -3.95
CA ASP A 229 10.86 -28.50 -5.24
C ASP A 229 11.09 -27.12 -5.83
N ALA A 230 10.20 -26.18 -5.53
CA ALA A 230 10.29 -24.80 -5.94
C ALA A 230 9.65 -23.86 -4.90
N THR A 231 9.87 -22.57 -5.06
CA THR A 231 9.14 -21.52 -4.35
C THR A 231 8.88 -20.35 -5.29
N ILE A 232 7.78 -19.67 -5.08
CA ILE A 232 7.55 -18.35 -5.66
C ILE A 232 7.59 -17.38 -4.49
N GLU A 233 8.50 -16.42 -4.53
CA GLU A 233 8.65 -15.38 -3.51
C GLU A 233 9.24 -14.11 -4.16
N MET A 234 9.34 -13.04 -3.39
CA MET A 234 9.78 -11.75 -3.91
C MET A 234 11.30 -11.70 -4.09
N VAL A 235 11.75 -11.08 -5.19
CA VAL A 235 13.15 -10.99 -5.59
C VAL A 235 14.06 -10.46 -4.47
N GLN A 236 13.65 -9.41 -3.75
CA GLN A 236 14.45 -8.79 -2.68
C GLN A 236 14.79 -9.76 -1.53
N SER A 237 13.99 -10.80 -1.33
CA SER A 237 14.25 -11.81 -0.28
C SER A 237 15.10 -12.97 -0.77
N MET A 238 15.29 -13.11 -2.09
CA MET A 238 15.98 -14.26 -2.69
C MET A 238 17.26 -13.88 -3.45
N VAL A 239 17.42 -12.62 -3.85
CA VAL A 239 18.52 -12.20 -4.73
C VAL A 239 19.90 -12.49 -4.15
N GLU A 240 20.11 -12.28 -2.85
CA GLU A 240 21.39 -12.57 -2.21
C GLU A 240 21.68 -14.08 -2.14
N ALA A 241 20.66 -14.90 -1.90
CA ALA A 241 20.79 -16.35 -1.95
C ALA A 241 21.05 -16.86 -3.37
N HIS A 242 20.43 -16.22 -4.37
CA HIS A 242 20.67 -16.51 -5.80
C HIS A 242 22.12 -16.19 -6.21
N LYS A 243 22.58 -14.95 -5.94
CA LYS A 243 23.97 -14.53 -6.21
C LYS A 243 24.99 -15.39 -5.49
N GLY A 244 24.65 -15.85 -4.27
CA GLY A 244 25.47 -16.75 -3.48
C GLY A 244 25.41 -18.22 -3.92
N GLY A 245 24.59 -18.58 -4.92
CA GLY A 245 24.45 -19.94 -5.44
C GLY A 245 23.71 -20.90 -4.48
N ASN A 246 22.95 -20.37 -3.49
CA ASN A 246 22.18 -21.16 -2.55
C ASN A 246 20.77 -21.51 -3.04
N LEU A 247 20.32 -20.88 -4.10
CA LEU A 247 19.14 -21.20 -4.91
C LEU A 247 19.34 -20.69 -6.34
N LYS A 248 18.49 -21.14 -7.28
CA LYS A 248 18.43 -20.61 -8.65
C LYS A 248 17.10 -19.91 -8.87
N ILE A 249 17.10 -18.64 -9.26
CA ILE A 249 15.91 -17.97 -9.79
C ILE A 249 15.80 -18.37 -11.26
N LEU A 250 14.65 -18.92 -11.67
CA LEU A 250 14.41 -19.38 -13.03
C LEU A 250 13.70 -18.33 -13.89
N ALA A 251 12.75 -17.60 -13.29
CA ALA A 251 12.00 -16.57 -13.99
C ALA A 251 11.44 -15.51 -13.03
N SER A 252 11.16 -14.32 -13.57
CA SER A 252 10.36 -13.28 -12.91
C SER A 252 8.94 -13.25 -13.47
N PHE A 253 7.94 -12.92 -12.63
CA PHE A 253 6.58 -12.69 -13.08
C PHE A 253 6.42 -11.26 -13.62
N THR A 254 7.13 -10.99 -14.71
CA THR A 254 7.15 -9.71 -15.42
C THR A 254 7.07 -9.93 -16.93
N ASN A 255 6.77 -8.86 -17.67
CA ASN A 255 6.84 -8.83 -19.13
C ASN A 255 8.21 -8.30 -19.63
N GLU A 256 8.93 -7.59 -18.74
CA GLU A 256 10.22 -6.97 -19.05
C GLU A 256 11.29 -7.48 -18.08
N PRO A 257 12.57 -7.51 -18.49
CA PRO A 257 13.68 -7.89 -17.63
C PRO A 257 13.75 -7.01 -16.37
N ILE A 258 14.18 -7.61 -15.25
CA ILE A 258 14.51 -6.85 -14.03
C ILE A 258 15.90 -6.22 -14.26
N PRO A 259 16.05 -4.89 -14.24
CA PRO A 259 17.33 -4.23 -14.44
C PRO A 259 18.40 -4.75 -13.47
N GLY A 260 19.53 -5.19 -13.99
CA GLY A 260 20.63 -5.75 -13.20
C GLY A 260 20.47 -7.21 -12.78
N LEU A 261 19.44 -7.92 -13.27
CA LEU A 261 19.25 -9.38 -13.18
C LEU A 261 18.94 -9.95 -14.57
N ASP A 262 19.82 -9.67 -15.53
CA ASP A 262 19.62 -10.01 -16.95
C ASP A 262 19.54 -11.52 -17.21
N GLU A 263 20.04 -12.36 -16.27
CA GLU A 263 19.93 -13.81 -16.30
C GLU A 263 18.56 -14.35 -15.91
N VAL A 264 17.72 -13.54 -15.27
CA VAL A 264 16.37 -13.92 -14.85
C VAL A 264 15.39 -13.61 -15.98
N VAL A 265 14.82 -14.65 -16.56
CA VAL A 265 13.94 -14.52 -17.73
C VAL A 265 12.57 -14.01 -17.30
N PRO A 266 12.00 -12.96 -17.94
CA PRO A 266 10.61 -12.56 -17.72
C PRO A 266 9.66 -13.64 -18.22
N ILE A 267 8.81 -14.21 -17.35
CA ILE A 267 7.92 -15.33 -17.72
C ILE A 267 6.89 -14.94 -18.79
N GLY A 268 6.50 -13.67 -18.85
CA GLY A 268 5.59 -13.17 -19.88
C GLY A 268 6.18 -13.09 -21.27
N THR A 269 7.53 -13.18 -21.40
CA THR A 269 8.20 -13.30 -22.72
C THR A 269 8.26 -14.74 -23.21
N VAL A 270 7.99 -15.70 -22.32
CA VAL A 270 7.96 -17.13 -22.59
C VAL A 270 6.53 -17.62 -22.80
N TYR A 271 5.60 -17.09 -22.01
CA TYR A 271 4.19 -17.47 -22.00
C TYR A 271 3.31 -16.24 -22.20
N ASP A 272 2.91 -15.99 -23.45
CA ASP A 272 2.03 -14.86 -23.82
C ASP A 272 0.70 -14.88 -23.07
N GLU A 273 0.25 -16.06 -22.65
CA GLU A 273 -1.00 -16.28 -21.89
C GLU A 273 -0.96 -15.61 -20.52
N LEU A 274 0.21 -15.49 -19.89
CA LEU A 274 0.39 -14.83 -18.60
C LEU A 274 0.53 -13.31 -18.73
N SER A 275 0.94 -12.80 -19.88
CA SER A 275 1.28 -11.40 -20.10
C SER A 275 0.21 -10.39 -19.67
N PRO A 276 -1.11 -10.65 -19.85
CA PRO A 276 -2.17 -9.72 -19.40
C PRO A 276 -2.32 -9.61 -17.87
N TYR A 277 -1.77 -10.57 -17.11
CA TYR A 277 -1.95 -10.67 -15.67
C TYR A 277 -0.73 -10.25 -14.87
N ILE A 278 0.36 -9.92 -15.53
CA ILE A 278 1.64 -9.51 -14.94
C ILE A 278 2.11 -8.18 -15.55
N PRO A 279 2.91 -7.37 -14.84
CA PRO A 279 3.38 -7.63 -13.48
C PRO A 279 2.23 -7.58 -12.45
N TYR A 280 2.24 -8.49 -11.50
CA TYR A 280 1.33 -8.52 -10.37
C TYR A 280 2.18 -8.62 -9.11
N GLY A 281 2.62 -7.47 -8.61
CA GLY A 281 3.49 -7.37 -7.44
C GLY A 281 2.72 -6.97 -6.18
N PRO A 282 3.17 -7.41 -5.01
CA PRO A 282 2.61 -6.93 -3.76
C PRO A 282 3.08 -5.51 -3.47
N TYR A 283 2.19 -4.70 -2.91
CA TYR A 283 2.57 -3.44 -2.28
C TYR A 283 2.99 -3.64 -0.83
N PHE A 284 3.77 -2.69 -0.30
CA PHE A 284 4.17 -2.65 1.10
C PHE A 284 4.05 -1.23 1.65
N GLY A 285 3.63 -1.12 2.90
CA GLY A 285 3.44 0.18 3.52
C GLY A 285 3.22 0.16 5.01
N LEU A 286 3.21 1.36 5.58
CA LEU A 286 2.91 1.63 6.98
C LEU A 286 1.45 2.03 7.12
N PHE A 287 0.77 1.41 8.07
CA PHE A 287 -0.65 1.63 8.35
C PHE A 287 -0.87 1.92 9.82
N ALA A 288 -1.76 2.87 10.10
CA ALA A 288 -2.28 3.11 11.44
C ALA A 288 -3.67 2.48 11.59
N ALA A 289 -4.06 2.13 12.81
CA ALA A 289 -5.43 1.69 13.09
C ALA A 289 -6.43 2.82 12.83
N LYS A 290 -7.61 2.50 12.32
CA LYS A 290 -8.69 3.48 12.15
C LYS A 290 -9.04 4.11 13.50
N GLY A 291 -9.19 5.44 13.52
CA GLY A 291 -9.40 6.23 14.74
C GLY A 291 -8.13 6.84 15.33
N THR A 292 -6.94 6.56 14.75
CA THR A 292 -5.73 7.33 15.08
C THR A 292 -5.96 8.80 14.72
N PRO A 293 -5.62 9.76 15.61
CA PRO A 293 -5.80 11.18 15.33
C PRO A 293 -5.11 11.63 14.05
N GLU A 294 -5.77 12.49 13.27
CA GLU A 294 -5.28 12.99 11.98
C GLU A 294 -3.92 13.67 12.11
N GLU A 295 -3.72 14.47 13.15
CA GLU A 295 -2.44 15.13 13.44
C GLU A 295 -1.26 14.15 13.60
N ILE A 296 -1.52 12.94 14.13
CA ILE A 296 -0.52 11.89 14.29
C ILE A 296 -0.27 11.19 12.95
N THR A 297 -1.32 10.89 12.19
CA THR A 297 -1.16 10.26 10.87
C THR A 297 -0.45 11.19 9.89
N ASP A 298 -0.76 12.48 9.90
CA ASP A 298 -0.08 13.50 9.09
C ASP A 298 1.39 13.67 9.49
N TYR A 299 1.67 13.65 10.81
CA TYR A 299 3.04 13.66 11.29
C TYR A 299 3.83 12.46 10.77
N LEU A 300 3.28 11.24 10.95
CA LEU A 300 3.91 10.00 10.49
C LEU A 300 4.09 9.98 8.97
N GLN A 301 3.10 10.46 8.21
CA GLN A 301 3.18 10.57 6.76
C GLN A 301 4.35 11.46 6.34
N ARG A 302 4.46 12.67 6.89
CA ARG A 302 5.59 13.58 6.59
C ARG A 302 6.94 12.94 6.95
N LYS A 303 7.01 12.22 8.09
CA LYS A 303 8.25 11.52 8.48
C LYS A 303 8.60 10.35 7.57
N MET A 304 7.61 9.67 7.03
CA MET A 304 7.81 8.66 5.99
C MET A 304 8.30 9.28 4.67
N GLU A 305 7.73 10.42 4.25
CA GLU A 305 8.19 11.17 3.08
C GLU A 305 9.64 11.61 3.22
N GLU A 306 10.02 12.18 4.40
CA GLU A 306 11.41 12.51 4.73
C GLU A 306 12.33 11.27 4.69
N SER A 307 11.80 10.11 5.05
CA SER A 307 12.55 8.84 5.06
C SER A 307 12.75 8.29 3.66
N MET A 308 11.74 8.39 2.80
CA MET A 308 11.82 7.96 1.42
C MET A 308 12.71 8.88 0.57
N ALA A 309 12.81 10.17 0.94
CA ALA A 309 13.74 11.11 0.32
C ALA A 309 15.20 10.94 0.78
N ASP A 310 15.48 10.02 1.71
CA ASP A 310 16.85 9.74 2.15
C ASP A 310 17.58 8.86 1.11
N PRO A 311 18.76 9.23 0.62
CA PRO A 311 19.48 8.44 -0.40
C PRO A 311 19.76 6.98 -0.01
N ARG A 312 19.75 6.66 1.29
CA ARG A 312 19.88 5.26 1.76
C ARG A 312 18.70 4.40 1.37
N TRP A 313 17.50 4.98 1.25
CA TRP A 313 16.33 4.26 0.78
C TRP A 313 16.40 3.99 -0.72
N ASP A 314 16.84 4.96 -1.52
CA ASP A 314 17.08 4.76 -2.95
C ASP A 314 18.08 3.62 -3.19
N GLU A 315 19.25 3.69 -2.52
CA GLU A 315 20.28 2.66 -2.60
C GLU A 315 19.75 1.28 -2.14
N TYR A 316 18.91 1.27 -1.08
CA TYR A 316 18.31 0.03 -0.59
C TYR A 316 17.36 -0.59 -1.62
N CYS A 317 16.51 0.22 -2.24
CA CYS A 317 15.58 -0.23 -3.27
C CYS A 317 16.30 -0.75 -4.52
N GLU A 318 17.32 -0.02 -4.99
CA GLU A 318 18.14 -0.44 -6.14
C GLU A 318 18.84 -1.78 -5.88
N ASN A 319 19.46 -1.93 -4.72
CA ASN A 319 20.18 -3.16 -4.35
C ASN A 319 19.25 -4.39 -4.23
N LEU A 320 17.98 -4.18 -3.93
CA LEU A 320 16.99 -5.24 -3.72
C LEU A 320 15.95 -5.34 -4.84
N TYR A 321 16.12 -4.57 -5.93
CA TYR A 321 15.23 -4.61 -7.09
C TYR A 321 13.76 -4.29 -6.74
N LEU A 322 13.56 -3.35 -5.81
CA LEU A 322 12.23 -2.85 -5.44
C LEU A 322 11.82 -1.71 -6.37
N THR A 323 10.56 -1.69 -6.74
CA THR A 323 9.94 -0.52 -7.36
C THR A 323 9.43 0.40 -6.26
N GLN A 324 9.98 1.62 -6.17
CA GLN A 324 9.48 2.60 -5.23
C GLN A 324 8.11 3.09 -5.69
N ILE A 325 7.17 3.18 -4.74
CA ILE A 325 5.89 3.87 -4.89
C ILE A 325 5.77 4.88 -3.74
N ASP A 326 5.05 5.97 -3.98
CA ASP A 326 5.00 7.11 -3.05
C ASP A 326 3.53 7.55 -2.86
N TYR A 327 2.66 6.60 -2.42
CA TYR A 327 1.23 6.87 -2.27
C TYR A 327 0.86 7.11 -0.81
N SER A 328 0.03 8.14 -0.58
CA SER A 328 -0.54 8.48 0.73
C SER A 328 -1.92 9.11 0.57
N GLY A 329 -2.66 9.31 1.66
CA GLY A 329 -3.97 9.93 1.63
C GLY A 329 -4.94 9.26 0.66
N GLN A 330 -5.65 10.04 -0.18
CA GLN A 330 -6.64 9.52 -1.12
C GLN A 330 -6.01 8.67 -2.22
N GLU A 331 -4.83 9.02 -2.69
CA GLU A 331 -4.12 8.25 -3.72
C GLU A 331 -3.78 6.83 -3.25
N ALA A 332 -3.35 6.68 -1.99
CA ALA A 332 -3.14 5.36 -1.40
C ALA A 332 -4.44 4.57 -1.25
N ILE A 333 -5.54 5.23 -0.90
CA ILE A 333 -6.87 4.59 -0.80
C ILE A 333 -7.30 4.09 -2.18
N ASP A 334 -7.25 4.93 -3.21
CA ASP A 334 -7.66 4.59 -4.57
C ASP A 334 -6.82 3.41 -5.11
N TYR A 335 -5.51 3.44 -4.89
CA TYR A 335 -4.61 2.35 -5.24
C TYR A 335 -4.96 1.03 -4.52
N LEU A 336 -5.25 1.07 -3.21
CA LEU A 336 -5.62 -0.10 -2.42
C LEU A 336 -6.96 -0.70 -2.85
N GLU A 337 -7.95 0.13 -3.20
CA GLU A 337 -9.24 -0.31 -3.70
C GLU A 337 -9.10 -0.97 -5.08
N GLU A 338 -8.30 -0.37 -5.97
CA GLU A 338 -8.01 -0.95 -7.29
C GLU A 338 -7.29 -2.29 -7.15
N TRP A 339 -6.27 -2.35 -6.29
CA TRP A 339 -5.52 -3.59 -6.03
C TRP A 339 -6.44 -4.67 -5.44
N THR A 340 -7.28 -4.30 -4.47
CA THR A 340 -8.27 -5.18 -3.84
C THR A 340 -9.22 -5.77 -4.88
N SER A 341 -9.76 -4.95 -5.76
CA SER A 341 -10.64 -5.41 -6.83
C SER A 341 -9.94 -6.44 -7.72
N LYS A 342 -8.77 -6.09 -8.25
CA LYS A 342 -8.00 -6.99 -9.14
C LYS A 342 -7.69 -8.33 -8.48
N ALA A 343 -7.18 -8.31 -7.25
CA ALA A 343 -6.79 -9.52 -6.52
C ALA A 343 -7.98 -10.41 -6.18
N ALA A 344 -9.04 -9.82 -5.61
CA ALA A 344 -10.21 -10.56 -5.18
C ALA A 344 -10.91 -11.26 -6.35
N TRP A 345 -11.06 -10.56 -7.47
CA TRP A 345 -11.68 -11.14 -8.67
C TRP A 345 -10.79 -12.17 -9.35
N LEU A 346 -9.48 -11.99 -9.36
CA LEU A 346 -8.53 -12.99 -9.88
C LEU A 346 -8.62 -14.30 -9.07
N LEU A 347 -8.61 -14.21 -7.74
CA LEU A 347 -8.81 -15.37 -6.87
C LEU A 347 -10.16 -16.06 -7.09
N TYR A 348 -11.22 -15.28 -7.31
CA TYR A 348 -12.55 -15.82 -7.58
C TYR A 348 -12.60 -16.54 -8.93
N ASP A 349 -12.05 -15.95 -9.97
CA ASP A 349 -12.04 -16.52 -11.34
C ASP A 349 -11.21 -17.81 -11.42
N THR A 350 -10.14 -17.91 -10.61
CA THR A 350 -9.32 -19.15 -10.51
C THR A 350 -9.92 -20.19 -9.56
N GLY A 351 -11.05 -19.88 -8.90
CA GLY A 351 -11.69 -20.79 -7.95
C GLY A 351 -10.97 -20.91 -6.61
N ALA A 352 -9.98 -20.06 -6.33
CA ALA A 352 -9.21 -20.05 -5.09
C ALA A 352 -9.85 -19.21 -3.97
N ALA A 353 -10.76 -18.29 -4.30
CA ALA A 353 -11.50 -17.52 -3.30
C ALA A 353 -12.51 -18.41 -2.56
N ALA A 354 -12.59 -18.24 -1.25
CA ALA A 354 -13.59 -18.90 -0.42
C ALA A 354 -14.98 -18.25 -0.52
N LYS A 355 -15.02 -16.94 -0.83
CA LYS A 355 -16.26 -16.15 -0.95
C LYS A 355 -16.22 -15.26 -2.19
N SER A 356 -17.41 -14.91 -2.70
CA SER A 356 -17.52 -13.98 -3.82
C SER A 356 -17.12 -12.57 -3.39
N PRO A 357 -16.33 -11.82 -4.21
CA PRO A 357 -16.05 -10.40 -3.98
C PRO A 357 -17.33 -9.55 -3.86
N GLU A 358 -18.40 -9.91 -4.57
CA GLU A 358 -19.69 -9.23 -4.50
C GLU A 358 -20.31 -9.22 -3.09
N GLU A 359 -20.05 -10.26 -2.28
CA GLU A 359 -20.56 -10.33 -0.90
C GLU A 359 -20.02 -9.19 -0.02
N PHE A 360 -18.87 -8.60 -0.41
CA PHE A 360 -18.21 -7.52 0.29
C PHE A 360 -18.33 -6.17 -0.44
N GLY A 361 -19.10 -6.12 -1.53
CA GLY A 361 -19.27 -4.91 -2.34
C GLY A 361 -18.01 -4.55 -3.16
N ILE A 362 -17.11 -5.49 -3.39
CA ILE A 362 -15.93 -5.30 -4.23
C ILE A 362 -16.36 -5.36 -5.69
N GLU A 363 -16.46 -4.21 -6.32
CA GLU A 363 -16.81 -4.10 -7.73
C GLU A 363 -15.67 -4.62 -8.62
N ARG A 364 -16.03 -5.26 -9.73
CA ARG A 364 -15.05 -5.65 -10.74
C ARG A 364 -14.68 -4.42 -11.55
N LEU A 365 -13.44 -3.98 -11.44
CA LEU A 365 -12.92 -2.96 -12.33
C LEU A 365 -12.65 -3.58 -13.70
N ASP A 366 -13.13 -2.93 -14.76
CA ASP A 366 -12.87 -3.37 -16.14
C ASP A 366 -11.35 -3.41 -16.40
N LYS A 367 -10.93 -4.45 -17.15
CA LYS A 367 -9.53 -4.75 -17.48
C LYS A 367 -8.89 -3.64 -18.31
#